data_7736774edf73603d93d359b54820965a
#
_entry.id   7736774edf73603d93d359b54820965a
#
_cell.length_a   1.000
_cell.length_b   1.000
_cell.length_c   1.000
_cell.angle_alpha   90.00
_cell.angle_beta   90.00
_cell.angle_gamma   90.00
#
_symmetry.space_group_name_H-M   'P 1'
#
loop_
_entity.id
_entity.type
_entity.pdbx_description
1 polymer ?
#
loop_
_entity_poly.entity_id
_entity_poly.type
_entity_poly.pdbx_seq_one_letter_code
_entity_poly.pdbx_strand_id
1 'polypeptide(L)'
;MKLYLKYIVMEQQIYHKKMTKFWIDVLAIVLELLIYMVFFHHFFGTAKFTKLTMAGIYSVIGIVSLIVSYFPVPDTVQTISYLGTIMLLALCYQGKIFIKLFVPFAFQLASMAVEKSYAMILGPMRLAVELYGDAGFNLYYFTGVVLSNLTILLLVKVLAAKYMHSYAKRQDMDIPLHYIVLFAVPLFMFYCI
;
A
#
# COMPACT_ATOMS: atom_id res chain seq x y z
N MET A 1 17.74 43.90 -5.28
CA MET A 1 17.70 43.27 -3.95
C MET A 1 16.37 42.56 -3.63
N LYS A 2 15.19 43.19 -3.81
CA LYS A 2 13.86 42.57 -3.54
C LYS A 2 13.54 41.31 -4.39
N LEU A 3 13.93 41.31 -5.68
CA LEU A 3 13.74 40.16 -6.58
C LEU A 3 14.56 38.93 -6.17
N TYR A 4 15.80 39.13 -5.74
CA TYR A 4 16.69 38.07 -5.29
C TYR A 4 16.20 37.44 -4.01
N LEU A 5 15.72 38.23 -3.04
CA LEU A 5 15.09 37.74 -1.81
C LEU A 5 13.81 36.90 -2.10
N LYS A 6 12.97 37.35 -3.04
CA LYS A 6 11.78 36.62 -3.47
C LYS A 6 12.13 35.27 -4.11
N TYR A 7 13.22 35.21 -4.88
CA TYR A 7 13.70 33.97 -5.50
C TYR A 7 14.18 32.99 -4.43
N ILE A 8 14.99 33.41 -3.46
CA ILE A 8 15.48 32.56 -2.36
C ILE A 8 14.31 32.01 -1.52
N VAL A 9 13.32 32.85 -1.17
CA VAL A 9 12.14 32.42 -0.41
C VAL A 9 11.33 31.38 -1.18
N MET A 10 11.15 31.58 -2.49
CA MET A 10 10.44 30.65 -3.36
C MET A 10 11.18 29.31 -3.49
N GLU A 11 12.50 29.33 -3.60
CA GLU A 11 13.32 28.13 -3.67
C GLU A 11 13.28 27.33 -2.35
N GLN A 12 13.33 28.02 -1.22
CA GLN A 12 13.16 27.40 0.10
C GLN A 12 11.78 26.77 0.29
N GLN A 13 10.71 27.42 -0.18
CA GLN A 13 9.36 26.86 -0.12
C GLN A 13 9.21 25.58 -0.97
N ILE A 14 9.79 25.59 -2.18
CA ILE A 14 9.80 24.40 -3.06
C ILE A 14 10.58 23.25 -2.40
N TYR A 15 11.72 23.56 -1.78
CA TYR A 15 12.52 22.56 -1.08
C TYR A 15 11.77 21.95 0.11
N HIS A 16 11.16 22.77 0.95
CA HIS A 16 10.33 22.29 2.07
C HIS A 16 9.17 21.41 1.63
N LYS A 17 8.49 21.78 0.54
CA LYS A 17 7.40 20.99 -0.04
C LYS A 17 7.87 19.60 -0.48
N LYS A 18 9.00 19.52 -1.20
CA LYS A 18 9.58 18.26 -1.64
C LYS A 18 10.01 17.39 -0.46
N MET A 19 10.61 17.97 0.57
CA MET A 19 11.04 17.26 1.78
C MET A 19 9.87 16.70 2.57
N THR A 20 8.80 17.47 2.76
CA THR A 20 7.60 17.00 3.48
C THR A 20 6.94 15.85 2.75
N LYS A 21 6.76 15.96 1.41
CA LYS A 21 6.22 14.87 0.59
C LYS A 21 7.09 13.61 0.72
N PHE A 22 8.42 13.75 0.65
CA PHE A 22 9.35 12.63 0.81
C PHE A 22 9.11 11.85 2.11
N TRP A 23 8.99 12.52 3.24
CA TRP A 23 8.76 11.85 4.52
C TRP A 23 7.40 11.16 4.61
N ILE A 24 6.37 11.73 3.97
CA ILE A 24 5.05 11.10 3.89
C ILE A 24 5.13 9.84 3.02
N ASP A 25 5.81 9.87 1.89
CA ASP A 25 6.00 8.72 1.00
C ASP A 25 6.80 7.60 1.70
N VAL A 26 7.86 7.95 2.44
CA VAL A 26 8.61 6.99 3.27
C VAL A 26 7.71 6.34 4.31
N LEU A 27 6.91 7.13 5.02
CA LEU A 27 5.96 6.61 6.01
C LEU A 27 4.92 5.69 5.37
N ALA A 28 4.38 6.07 4.20
CA ALA A 28 3.44 5.26 3.44
C ALA A 28 4.01 3.88 3.12
N ILE A 29 5.22 3.84 2.55
CA ILE A 29 5.91 2.60 2.19
C ILE A 29 6.19 1.73 3.42
N VAL A 30 6.63 2.33 4.53
CA VAL A 30 6.87 1.58 5.77
C VAL A 30 5.57 0.96 6.30
N LEU A 31 4.47 1.71 6.31
CA LEU A 31 3.16 1.19 6.72
C LEU A 31 2.68 0.07 5.81
N GLU A 32 2.82 0.24 4.50
CA GLU A 32 2.46 -0.76 3.50
C GLU A 32 3.26 -2.06 3.68
N LEU A 33 4.57 -1.98 3.87
CA LEU A 33 5.42 -3.15 4.14
C LEU A 33 5.05 -3.85 5.45
N LEU A 34 4.71 -3.10 6.50
CA LEU A 34 4.21 -3.67 7.75
C LEU A 34 2.87 -4.41 7.53
N ILE A 35 1.98 -3.85 6.73
CA ILE A 35 0.70 -4.49 6.38
C ILE A 35 0.96 -5.79 5.62
N TYR A 36 1.85 -5.79 4.62
CA TYR A 36 2.23 -7.00 3.88
C TYR A 36 2.84 -8.05 4.80
N MET A 37 3.73 -7.65 5.70
CA MET A 37 4.35 -8.55 6.65
C MET A 37 3.29 -9.22 7.55
N VAL A 38 2.37 -8.45 8.11
CA VAL A 38 1.28 -8.95 8.96
C VAL A 38 0.36 -9.85 8.15
N PHE A 39 -0.04 -9.43 6.95
CA PHE A 39 -0.92 -10.20 6.07
C PHE A 39 -0.31 -11.55 5.68
N PHE A 40 0.91 -11.56 5.16
CA PHE A 40 1.57 -12.79 4.71
C PHE A 40 1.87 -13.75 5.87
N HIS A 41 2.28 -13.20 7.02
CA HIS A 41 2.51 -14.03 8.20
C HIS A 41 1.22 -14.72 8.66
N HIS A 42 0.10 -14.02 8.68
CA HIS A 42 -1.18 -14.62 9.09
C HIS A 42 -1.76 -15.57 8.03
N PHE A 43 -1.59 -15.26 6.75
CA PHE A 43 -2.17 -16.02 5.66
C PHE A 43 -1.34 -17.27 5.31
N PHE A 44 -0.04 -17.11 5.10
CA PHE A 44 0.86 -18.21 4.70
C PHE A 44 1.59 -18.87 5.87
N GLY A 45 1.61 -18.24 7.06
CA GLY A 45 2.30 -18.74 8.24
C GLY A 45 3.81 -18.54 8.16
N THR A 46 4.57 -19.61 7.99
CA THR A 46 6.04 -19.56 8.05
C THR A 46 6.69 -19.07 6.76
N ALA A 47 7.63 -18.16 6.89
CA ALA A 47 8.50 -17.76 5.80
C ALA A 47 9.52 -18.89 5.49
N LYS A 48 9.98 -18.95 4.24
CA LYS A 48 11.03 -19.91 3.81
C LYS A 48 12.42 -19.53 4.32
N PHE A 49 12.62 -18.27 4.63
CA PHE A 49 13.91 -17.69 4.99
C PHE A 49 13.95 -17.29 6.47
N THR A 50 15.15 -17.07 6.98
CA THR A 50 15.36 -16.58 8.34
C THR A 50 14.78 -15.18 8.52
N LYS A 51 14.48 -14.81 9.76
CA LYS A 51 13.95 -13.46 10.08
C LYS A 51 14.86 -12.34 9.54
N LEU A 52 16.18 -12.53 9.64
CA LEU A 52 17.16 -11.54 9.15
C LEU A 52 17.12 -11.41 7.61
N THR A 53 17.08 -12.54 6.89
CA THR A 53 16.95 -12.55 5.44
C THR A 53 15.64 -11.90 4.99
N MET A 54 14.53 -12.19 5.67
CA MET A 54 13.23 -11.56 5.38
C MET A 54 13.28 -10.06 5.61
N ALA A 55 13.87 -9.59 6.72
CA ALA A 55 14.06 -8.16 6.97
C ALA A 55 14.87 -7.49 5.85
N GLY A 56 15.94 -8.15 5.39
CA GLY A 56 16.72 -7.67 4.24
C GLY A 56 15.88 -7.56 2.95
N ILE A 57 15.08 -8.58 2.65
CA ILE A 57 14.18 -8.57 1.47
C ILE A 57 13.19 -7.41 1.56
N TYR A 58 12.50 -7.24 2.70
CA TYR A 58 11.57 -6.13 2.91
C TYR A 58 12.25 -4.77 2.77
N SER A 59 13.48 -4.63 3.30
CA SER A 59 14.24 -3.38 3.19
C SER A 59 14.61 -3.06 1.73
N VAL A 60 15.09 -4.05 0.97
CA VAL A 60 15.40 -3.86 -0.46
C VAL A 60 14.15 -3.47 -1.24
N ILE A 61 13.04 -4.16 -1.00
CA ILE A 61 11.76 -3.85 -1.64
C ILE A 61 11.29 -2.42 -1.30
N GLY A 62 11.40 -2.01 -0.03
CA GLY A 62 11.06 -0.64 0.38
C GLY A 62 11.90 0.40 -0.33
N ILE A 63 13.21 0.17 -0.46
CA ILE A 63 14.10 1.08 -1.20
C ILE A 63 13.72 1.14 -2.69
N VAL A 64 13.46 -0.01 -3.32
CA VAL A 64 13.03 -0.05 -4.72
C VAL A 64 11.70 0.67 -4.91
N SER A 65 10.70 0.44 -4.05
CA SER A 65 9.42 1.13 -4.09
C SER A 65 9.59 2.65 -3.93
N LEU A 66 10.47 3.09 -3.03
CA LEU A 66 10.79 4.50 -2.85
C LEU A 66 11.41 5.10 -4.12
N ILE A 67 12.35 4.40 -4.74
CA ILE A 67 12.98 4.83 -5.99
C ILE A 67 11.92 4.95 -7.09
N VAL A 68 11.08 3.92 -7.28
CA VAL A 68 10.02 3.93 -8.31
C VAL A 68 9.03 5.08 -8.10
N SER A 69 8.67 5.41 -6.86
CA SER A 69 7.76 6.54 -6.57
C SER A 69 8.37 7.92 -6.89
N TYR A 70 9.70 8.01 -6.99
CA TYR A 70 10.41 9.25 -7.35
C TYR A 70 10.59 9.45 -8.86
N PHE A 71 10.59 8.38 -9.64
CA PHE A 71 10.67 8.50 -11.09
C PHE A 71 9.30 8.85 -11.68
N PRO A 72 9.25 9.73 -12.68
CA PRO A 72 8.01 10.05 -13.40
C PRO A 72 7.67 8.88 -14.35
N VAL A 73 7.19 7.77 -13.79
CA VAL A 73 6.72 6.63 -14.56
C VAL A 73 5.19 6.71 -14.73
N PRO A 74 4.64 6.22 -15.84
CA PRO A 74 3.19 6.12 -16.02
C PRO A 74 2.52 5.32 -14.89
N ASP A 75 1.32 5.71 -14.47
CA ASP A 75 0.58 5.08 -13.39
C ASP A 75 0.41 3.56 -13.58
N THR A 76 0.25 3.12 -14.84
CA THR A 76 0.18 1.70 -15.19
C THR A 76 1.46 0.95 -14.84
N VAL A 77 2.63 1.53 -15.12
CA VAL A 77 3.94 0.94 -14.80
C VAL A 77 4.14 0.88 -13.29
N GLN A 78 3.75 1.93 -12.59
CA GLN A 78 3.80 1.98 -11.13
C GLN A 78 2.90 0.89 -10.51
N THR A 79 1.66 0.75 -10.97
CA THR A 79 0.73 -0.28 -10.51
C THR A 79 1.27 -1.69 -10.76
N ILE A 80 1.84 -1.96 -11.95
CA ILE A 80 2.44 -3.26 -12.27
C ILE A 80 3.65 -3.52 -11.37
N SER A 81 4.47 -2.51 -11.08
CA SER A 81 5.63 -2.64 -10.19
C SER A 81 5.21 -3.00 -8.76
N TYR A 82 4.18 -2.36 -8.22
CA TYR A 82 3.63 -2.71 -6.90
C TYR A 82 3.06 -4.12 -6.87
N LEU A 83 2.32 -4.51 -7.91
CA LEU A 83 1.79 -5.86 -8.03
C LEU A 83 2.90 -6.92 -8.11
N GLY A 84 3.92 -6.68 -8.91
CA GLY A 84 5.10 -7.54 -9.01
C GLY A 84 5.82 -7.68 -7.66
N THR A 85 5.98 -6.59 -6.95
CA THR A 85 6.61 -6.54 -5.63
C THR A 85 5.87 -7.40 -4.60
N ILE A 86 4.56 -7.27 -4.50
CA ILE A 86 3.77 -8.06 -3.54
C ILE A 86 3.74 -9.55 -3.90
N MET A 87 3.75 -9.89 -5.20
CA MET A 87 3.87 -11.26 -5.66
C MET A 87 5.24 -11.86 -5.31
N LEU A 88 6.32 -11.12 -5.50
CA LEU A 88 7.67 -11.54 -5.12
C LEU A 88 7.77 -11.79 -3.61
N LEU A 89 7.19 -10.94 -2.78
CA LEU A 89 7.11 -11.16 -1.34
C LEU A 89 6.37 -12.44 -0.99
N ALA A 90 5.26 -12.75 -1.66
CA ALA A 90 4.50 -13.98 -1.42
C ALA A 90 5.29 -15.25 -1.76
N LEU A 91 6.20 -15.20 -2.74
CA LEU A 91 7.08 -16.32 -3.09
C LEU A 91 8.06 -16.67 -1.97
N CYS A 92 8.37 -15.72 -1.08
CA CYS A 92 9.23 -15.92 0.08
C CYS A 92 8.56 -16.74 1.21
N TYR A 93 7.27 -17.00 1.10
CA TYR A 93 6.51 -17.81 2.07
C TYR A 93 6.27 -19.23 1.58
N GLN A 94 5.87 -20.13 2.48
CA GLN A 94 5.46 -21.50 2.14
C GLN A 94 4.05 -21.49 1.55
N GLY A 95 3.70 -22.54 0.77
CA GLY A 95 2.38 -22.72 0.17
C GLY A 95 2.39 -22.98 -1.33
N LYS A 96 1.22 -23.36 -1.87
CA LYS A 96 1.01 -23.66 -3.31
C LYS A 96 1.22 -22.40 -4.16
N ILE A 97 1.89 -22.53 -5.30
CA ILE A 97 2.25 -21.39 -6.17
C ILE A 97 1.01 -20.59 -6.65
N PHE A 98 -0.06 -21.28 -6.97
CA PHE A 98 -1.29 -20.62 -7.42
C PHE A 98 -1.86 -19.68 -6.36
N ILE A 99 -1.87 -20.11 -5.07
CA ILE A 99 -2.34 -19.29 -3.95
C ILE A 99 -1.44 -18.08 -3.75
N LYS A 100 -0.11 -18.24 -3.93
CA LYS A 100 0.87 -17.15 -3.81
C LYS A 100 0.75 -16.09 -4.90
N LEU A 101 0.19 -16.41 -6.04
CA LEU A 101 -0.06 -15.44 -7.10
C LEU A 101 -1.43 -14.78 -6.93
N PHE A 102 -2.45 -15.58 -6.62
CA PHE A 102 -3.82 -15.10 -6.56
C PHE A 102 -4.12 -14.26 -5.32
N VAL A 103 -3.70 -14.72 -4.14
CA VAL A 103 -4.02 -14.05 -2.87
C VAL A 103 -3.40 -12.65 -2.77
N PRO A 104 -2.11 -12.44 -3.11
CA PRO A 104 -1.54 -11.09 -3.15
C PRO A 104 -2.23 -10.18 -4.16
N PHE A 105 -2.62 -10.71 -5.31
CA PHE A 105 -3.37 -9.96 -6.32
C PHE A 105 -4.72 -9.48 -5.77
N ALA A 106 -5.50 -10.38 -5.17
CA ALA A 106 -6.79 -10.03 -4.57
C ALA A 106 -6.62 -9.03 -3.41
N PHE A 107 -5.58 -9.21 -2.59
CA PHE A 107 -5.25 -8.29 -1.52
C PHE A 107 -4.91 -6.88 -2.04
N GLN A 108 -4.09 -6.79 -3.08
CA GLN A 108 -3.72 -5.51 -3.70
C GLN A 108 -4.94 -4.78 -4.26
N LEU A 109 -5.84 -5.50 -4.94
CA LEU A 109 -7.09 -4.93 -5.42
C LEU A 109 -7.95 -4.38 -4.28
N ALA A 110 -8.06 -5.13 -3.17
CA ALA A 110 -8.80 -4.68 -1.98
C ALA A 110 -8.16 -3.42 -1.36
N SER A 111 -6.84 -3.37 -1.26
CA SER A 111 -6.11 -2.19 -0.77
C SER A 111 -6.37 -0.96 -1.65
N MET A 112 -6.27 -1.11 -2.98
CA MET A 112 -6.58 -0.03 -3.93
C MET A 112 -8.03 0.46 -3.82
N ALA A 113 -8.99 -0.44 -3.57
CA ALA A 113 -10.39 -0.05 -3.37
C ALA A 113 -10.56 0.78 -2.08
N VAL A 114 -9.90 0.41 -0.99
CA VAL A 114 -9.89 1.19 0.25
C VAL A 114 -9.28 2.57 0.03
N GLU A 115 -8.12 2.66 -0.62
CA GLU A 115 -7.46 3.93 -0.92
C GLU A 115 -8.33 4.85 -1.78
N LYS A 116 -8.95 4.33 -2.84
CA LYS A 116 -9.87 5.09 -3.68
C LYS A 116 -11.09 5.57 -2.89
N SER A 117 -11.65 4.73 -2.01
CA SER A 117 -12.77 5.11 -1.15
C SER A 117 -12.40 6.29 -0.24
N TYR A 118 -11.19 6.26 0.36
CA TYR A 118 -10.70 7.40 1.14
C TYR A 118 -10.47 8.64 0.29
N ALA A 119 -9.92 8.50 -0.91
CA ALA A 119 -9.74 9.61 -1.83
C ALA A 119 -11.09 10.27 -2.19
N MET A 120 -12.15 9.48 -2.34
CA MET A 120 -13.51 10.01 -2.58
C MET A 120 -14.10 10.69 -1.33
N ILE A 121 -13.98 10.08 -0.15
CA ILE A 121 -14.49 10.64 1.12
C ILE A 121 -13.77 11.95 1.48
N LEU A 122 -12.46 11.99 1.26
CA LEU A 122 -11.64 13.16 1.53
C LEU A 122 -11.65 14.18 0.38
N GLY A 123 -12.28 13.85 -0.75
CA GLY A 123 -12.39 14.72 -1.92
C GLY A 123 -12.84 16.15 -1.61
N PRO A 124 -13.88 16.36 -0.76
CA PRO A 124 -14.28 17.70 -0.33
C PRO A 124 -13.20 18.47 0.43
N MET A 125 -12.30 17.80 1.14
CA MET A 125 -11.15 18.44 1.80
C MET A 125 -10.12 18.97 0.78
N ARG A 126 -10.16 18.50 -0.47
CA ARG A 126 -9.35 19.03 -1.56
C ARG A 126 -9.67 20.51 -1.84
N LEU A 127 -10.91 20.93 -1.62
CA LEU A 127 -11.28 22.36 -1.66
C LEU A 127 -10.56 23.18 -0.57
N ALA A 128 -10.29 22.58 0.59
CA ALA A 128 -9.47 23.21 1.62
C ALA A 128 -8.00 23.38 1.18
N VAL A 129 -7.50 22.52 0.29
CA VAL A 129 -6.17 22.65 -0.30
C VAL A 129 -6.05 23.92 -1.16
N GLU A 130 -7.09 24.25 -1.90
CA GLU A 130 -7.14 25.48 -2.69
C GLU A 130 -7.15 26.73 -1.80
N LEU A 131 -7.75 26.64 -0.61
CA LEU A 131 -7.79 27.73 0.36
C LEU A 131 -6.51 27.87 1.20
N TYR A 132 -5.89 26.75 1.61
CA TYR A 132 -4.74 26.72 2.52
C TYR A 132 -3.41 26.39 1.81
N GLY A 133 -3.43 26.19 0.49
CA GLY A 133 -2.24 25.93 -0.31
C GLY A 133 -1.51 24.63 0.08
N ASP A 134 -0.18 24.69 0.09
CA ASP A 134 0.68 23.50 0.29
C ASP A 134 0.50 22.81 1.65
N ALA A 135 0.18 23.57 2.70
CA ALA A 135 -0.08 23.00 4.02
C ALA A 135 -1.36 22.16 4.03
N GLY A 136 -2.41 22.63 3.35
CA GLY A 136 -3.65 21.88 3.18
C GLY A 136 -3.45 20.60 2.36
N PHE A 137 -2.62 20.66 1.30
CA PHE A 137 -2.29 19.49 0.48
C PHE A 137 -1.57 18.41 1.29
N ASN A 138 -0.54 18.79 2.04
CA ASN A 138 0.22 17.84 2.85
C ASN A 138 -0.65 17.19 3.93
N LEU A 139 -1.51 17.96 4.58
CA LEU A 139 -2.45 17.45 5.58
C LEU A 139 -3.47 16.47 4.97
N TYR A 140 -4.05 16.82 3.82
CA TYR A 140 -4.97 15.96 3.07
C TYR A 140 -4.30 14.63 2.69
N TYR A 141 -3.12 14.71 2.08
CA TYR A 141 -2.38 13.54 1.61
C TYR A 141 -1.95 12.65 2.79
N PHE A 142 -1.39 13.24 3.84
CA PHE A 142 -0.99 12.52 5.06
C PHE A 142 -2.19 11.81 5.71
N THR A 143 -3.31 12.51 5.87
CA THR A 143 -4.54 11.95 6.48
C THR A 143 -5.06 10.79 5.64
N GLY A 144 -5.09 10.92 4.31
CA GLY A 144 -5.49 9.86 3.39
C GLY A 144 -4.62 8.62 3.52
N VAL A 145 -3.30 8.79 3.47
CA VAL A 145 -2.32 7.70 3.61
C VAL A 145 -2.47 6.99 4.95
N VAL A 146 -2.53 7.73 6.05
CA VAL A 146 -2.60 7.12 7.40
C VAL A 146 -3.92 6.39 7.59
N LEU A 147 -5.06 7.00 7.27
CA LEU A 147 -6.37 6.38 7.47
C LEU A 147 -6.58 5.15 6.59
N SER A 148 -6.20 5.20 5.31
CA SER A 148 -6.32 4.04 4.43
C SER A 148 -5.48 2.87 4.92
N ASN A 149 -4.21 3.10 5.26
CA ASN A 149 -3.31 2.06 5.76
C ASN A 149 -3.76 1.49 7.11
N LEU A 150 -4.23 2.32 8.04
CA LEU A 150 -4.79 1.84 9.30
C LEU A 150 -6.05 0.98 9.08
N THR A 151 -6.92 1.37 8.17
CA THR A 151 -8.11 0.60 7.81
C THR A 151 -7.74 -0.75 7.21
N ILE A 152 -6.79 -0.79 6.28
CA ILE A 152 -6.30 -2.04 5.69
C ILE A 152 -5.69 -2.93 6.77
N LEU A 153 -4.86 -2.38 7.66
CA LEU A 153 -4.26 -3.13 8.77
C LEU A 153 -5.33 -3.71 9.70
N LEU A 154 -6.36 -2.94 10.02
CA LEU A 154 -7.47 -3.38 10.86
C LEU A 154 -8.27 -4.49 10.17
N LEU A 155 -8.57 -4.35 8.88
CA LEU A 155 -9.21 -5.39 8.07
C LEU A 155 -8.39 -6.68 8.05
N VAL A 156 -7.08 -6.58 7.83
CA VAL A 156 -6.18 -7.73 7.86
C VAL A 156 -6.23 -8.41 9.22
N LYS A 157 -6.14 -7.67 10.32
CA LYS A 157 -6.20 -8.25 11.68
C LYS A 157 -7.54 -8.92 11.98
N VAL A 158 -8.65 -8.29 11.60
CA VAL A 158 -10.01 -8.85 11.81
C VAL A 158 -10.20 -10.11 10.97
N LEU A 159 -9.81 -10.09 9.70
CA LEU A 159 -9.88 -11.25 8.82
C LEU A 159 -8.93 -12.36 9.28
N ALA A 160 -7.73 -12.02 9.73
CA ALA A 160 -6.77 -12.97 10.29
C ALA A 160 -7.33 -13.66 11.52
N ALA A 161 -7.88 -12.91 12.47
CA ALA A 161 -8.44 -13.47 13.70
C ALA A 161 -9.63 -14.40 13.44
N LYS A 162 -10.48 -14.07 12.46
CA LYS A 162 -11.74 -14.81 12.22
C LYS A 162 -11.60 -15.97 11.24
N TYR A 163 -10.77 -15.80 10.20
CA TYR A 163 -10.75 -16.74 9.06
C TYR A 163 -9.40 -17.40 8.82
N MET A 164 -8.28 -16.71 9.05
CA MET A 164 -6.97 -17.21 8.64
C MET A 164 -6.40 -18.28 9.58
N HIS A 165 -6.76 -18.25 10.85
CA HIS A 165 -6.31 -19.28 11.80
C HIS A 165 -6.81 -20.70 11.42
N SER A 166 -7.92 -20.79 10.70
CA SER A 166 -8.44 -22.04 10.16
C SER A 166 -7.72 -22.51 8.89
N TYR A 167 -7.17 -21.59 8.09
CA TYR A 167 -6.50 -21.93 6.83
C TYR A 167 -5.05 -22.40 7.02
N ALA A 168 -4.30 -21.79 7.94
CA ALA A 168 -2.94 -22.21 8.24
C ALA A 168 -2.85 -23.68 8.74
N LYS A 169 -3.93 -24.19 9.31
CA LYS A 169 -4.02 -25.56 9.84
C LYS A 169 -4.41 -26.61 8.80
N ARG A 170 -4.91 -26.18 7.62
CA ARG A 170 -5.40 -27.07 6.55
C ARG A 170 -4.57 -26.87 5.28
N GLN A 171 -3.34 -27.38 5.27
CA GLN A 171 -2.45 -27.36 4.10
C GLN A 171 -3.04 -28.05 2.85
N ASP A 172 -4.13 -28.79 2.96
CA ASP A 172 -4.74 -29.56 1.88
C ASP A 172 -6.06 -28.99 1.32
N MET A 173 -6.53 -27.85 1.82
CA MET A 173 -7.78 -27.30 1.27
C MET A 173 -7.52 -26.45 0.03
N ASP A 174 -8.14 -26.85 -1.08
CA ASP A 174 -8.40 -25.97 -2.21
C ASP A 174 -9.26 -24.80 -1.69
N ILE A 175 -8.82 -23.57 -1.94
CA ILE A 175 -9.62 -22.40 -1.58
C ILE A 175 -10.93 -22.53 -2.36
N PRO A 176 -12.09 -22.67 -1.70
CA PRO A 176 -13.34 -22.82 -2.41
C PRO A 176 -13.52 -21.58 -3.32
N LEU A 177 -13.82 -21.82 -4.58
CA LEU A 177 -13.94 -20.80 -5.63
C LEU A 177 -14.90 -19.67 -5.22
N HIS A 178 -15.88 -19.95 -4.36
CA HIS A 178 -16.82 -18.96 -3.85
C HIS A 178 -16.18 -17.88 -2.96
N TYR A 179 -15.08 -18.17 -2.24
CA TYR A 179 -14.36 -17.12 -1.50
C TYR A 179 -13.58 -16.21 -2.44
N ILE A 180 -13.05 -16.76 -3.54
CA ILE A 180 -12.39 -16.00 -4.59
C ILE A 180 -13.41 -15.04 -5.24
N VAL A 181 -14.60 -15.56 -5.56
CA VAL A 181 -15.69 -14.77 -6.16
C VAL A 181 -16.21 -13.72 -5.17
N LEU A 182 -16.35 -14.05 -3.88
CA LEU A 182 -16.83 -13.13 -2.85
C LEU A 182 -15.91 -11.92 -2.67
N PHE A 183 -14.60 -12.08 -2.90
CA PHE A 183 -13.62 -10.97 -2.88
C PHE A 183 -13.51 -10.26 -4.23
N ALA A 184 -13.70 -10.96 -5.34
CA ALA A 184 -13.54 -10.38 -6.68
C ALA A 184 -14.76 -9.57 -7.13
N VAL A 185 -15.98 -9.99 -6.77
CA VAL A 185 -17.23 -9.34 -7.23
C VAL A 185 -17.38 -7.90 -6.73
N PRO A 186 -17.18 -7.57 -5.44
CA PRO A 186 -17.23 -6.18 -4.98
C PRO A 186 -16.18 -5.30 -5.66
N LEU A 187 -15.02 -5.86 -5.96
CA LEU A 187 -13.92 -5.15 -6.62
C LEU A 187 -14.22 -4.84 -8.07
N PHE A 188 -14.87 -5.76 -8.77
CA PHE A 188 -15.30 -5.54 -10.16
C PHE A 188 -16.39 -4.46 -10.24
N MET A 189 -17.32 -4.46 -9.29
CA MET A 189 -18.37 -3.43 -9.20
C MET A 189 -17.80 -2.03 -8.92
N PHE A 190 -16.76 -1.92 -8.11
CA PHE A 190 -16.08 -0.64 -7.84
C PHE A 190 -15.21 -0.13 -9.01
N TYR A 191 -14.83 -0.99 -9.92
CA TYR A 191 -14.03 -0.59 -11.10
C TYR A 191 -14.89 -0.16 -12.29
N CYS A 192 -16.17 -0.55 -12.30
CA CYS A 192 -17.13 -0.22 -13.35
C CYS A 192 -17.97 1.05 -13.07
N ILE A 193 -17.82 1.66 -11.89
CA ILE A 193 -18.42 2.95 -11.51
C ILE A 193 -17.33 4.02 -11.53
#